data_b15995bc4341589dd9cf450e2dc70f98
#
_entry.id   b15995bc4341589dd9cf450e2dc70f98
#
_cell.length_a   1.000
_cell.length_b   1.000
_cell.length_c   1.000
_cell.angle_alpha   90.00
_cell.angle_beta   90.00
_cell.angle_gamma   90.00
#
_symmetry.space_group_name_H-M   'P 1'
#
loop_
_entity.id
_entity.type
_entity.pdbx_description
1 polymer ?
#
loop_
_entity_poly.entity_id
_entity_poly.type
_entity_poly.pdbx_seq_one_letter_code
_entity_poly.pdbx_strand_id
1 'polypeptide(L)'
;VIQPYAMVFYMGMPVSLWTLVQQVLIIGASIAGWILLLLTKKEKRRAYGLCWNKRGASWFCIVLFVGAYLFRTVLAVLWSGQISAFGMIAKNPNTWLMLAALPVNFFFGFTAFFGEEYGWRYYLQPLMQKRFGVRGGVLLLGVVWGIWHLPVDLFYYTQDSQLLMVLSQQITCITLGIFFAYAYMK
;
A
#
# COMPACT_ATOMS: atom_id res chain seq x y z
N VAL A 1 -3.99 19.68 -7.57
CA VAL A 1 -3.58 19.58 -8.98
C VAL A 1 -3.31 18.12 -9.26
N ILE A 2 -4.21 17.44 -9.98
CA ILE A 2 -4.00 16.08 -10.47
C ILE A 2 -2.84 16.19 -11.45
N GLN A 3 -1.75 15.51 -11.15
CA GLN A 3 -0.56 15.61 -11.98
C GLN A 3 -0.84 15.17 -13.41
N PRO A 4 -0.31 15.88 -14.41
CA PRO A 4 -0.57 15.60 -15.82
C PRO A 4 -0.24 14.15 -16.23
N TYR A 5 0.60 13.45 -15.48
CA TYR A 5 1.00 12.07 -15.75
C TYR A 5 -0.08 11.02 -15.45
N ALA A 6 -0.95 11.23 -14.47
CA ALA A 6 -2.09 10.35 -14.23
C ALA A 6 -3.16 10.51 -15.33
N MET A 7 -3.33 11.73 -15.84
CA MET A 7 -4.19 11.99 -17.01
C MET A 7 -3.65 11.37 -18.31
N VAL A 8 -2.35 11.29 -18.47
CA VAL A 8 -1.69 10.74 -19.67
C VAL A 8 -2.07 9.27 -19.90
N PHE A 9 -2.20 8.49 -18.84
CA PHE A 9 -2.61 7.08 -18.94
C PHE A 9 -4.09 6.92 -19.36
N TYR A 10 -4.97 7.87 -18.92
CA TYR A 10 -6.39 7.81 -19.21
C TYR A 10 -6.81 8.49 -20.53
N MET A 11 -5.96 9.35 -21.09
CA MET A 11 -6.30 10.16 -22.28
C MET A 11 -5.50 9.80 -23.55
N GLY A 12 -4.75 8.69 -23.54
CA GLY A 12 -4.00 8.24 -24.74
C GLY A 12 -2.82 9.11 -25.14
N MET A 13 -2.33 10.00 -24.24
CA MET A 13 -1.14 10.80 -24.50
C MET A 13 0.14 9.94 -24.46
N PRO A 14 1.19 10.30 -25.21
CA PRO A 14 2.43 9.52 -25.22
C PRO A 14 3.09 9.52 -23.83
N VAL A 15 3.17 8.33 -23.25
CA VAL A 15 3.86 8.11 -21.98
C VAL A 15 5.35 8.32 -22.19
N SER A 16 5.99 9.15 -21.39
CA SER A 16 7.44 9.33 -21.47
C SER A 16 8.15 8.01 -21.11
N LEU A 17 9.33 7.78 -21.71
CA LEU A 17 10.14 6.60 -21.37
C LEU A 17 10.41 6.50 -19.86
N TRP A 18 10.59 7.65 -19.19
CA TRP A 18 10.78 7.72 -17.75
C TRP A 18 9.58 7.18 -16.96
N THR A 19 8.37 7.55 -17.36
CA THR A 19 7.14 7.04 -16.73
C THR A 19 7.01 5.52 -16.93
N LEU A 20 7.35 5.00 -18.10
CA LEU A 20 7.39 3.55 -18.33
C LEU A 20 8.41 2.86 -17.44
N VAL A 21 9.62 3.39 -17.32
CA VAL A 21 10.65 2.85 -16.43
C VAL A 21 10.17 2.83 -14.98
N GLN A 22 9.56 3.90 -14.50
CA GLN A 22 8.99 3.95 -13.15
C GLN A 22 7.90 2.90 -12.95
N GLN A 23 6.97 2.75 -13.90
CA GLN A 23 5.92 1.73 -13.83
C GLN A 23 6.49 0.31 -13.81
N VAL A 24 7.49 0.03 -14.63
CA VAL A 24 8.17 -1.28 -14.64
C VAL A 24 8.86 -1.55 -13.30
N LEU A 25 9.50 -0.56 -12.70
CA LEU A 25 10.16 -0.71 -11.38
C LEU A 25 9.14 -0.97 -10.26
N ILE A 26 8.01 -0.26 -10.25
CA ILE A 26 6.93 -0.46 -9.27
C ILE A 26 6.30 -1.86 -9.42
N ILE A 27 6.04 -2.29 -10.66
CA ILE A 27 5.40 -3.58 -10.94
C ILE A 27 6.40 -4.73 -10.86
N GLY A 28 7.69 -4.47 -11.04
CA GLY A 28 8.74 -5.50 -11.10
C GLY A 28 8.79 -6.39 -9.87
N ALA A 29 8.68 -5.81 -8.67
CA ALA A 29 8.63 -6.56 -7.41
C ALA A 29 7.40 -7.49 -7.36
N SER A 30 6.25 -7.02 -7.86
CA SER A 30 5.02 -7.82 -7.91
C SER A 30 5.11 -8.95 -8.92
N ILE A 31 5.67 -8.69 -10.10
CA ILE A 31 5.94 -9.73 -11.10
C ILE A 31 6.85 -10.81 -10.52
N ALA A 32 7.94 -10.42 -9.86
CA ALA A 32 8.85 -11.36 -9.21
C ALA A 32 8.15 -12.21 -8.13
N GLY A 33 7.29 -11.60 -7.31
CA GLY A 33 6.49 -12.29 -6.30
C GLY A 33 5.52 -13.31 -6.91
N TRP A 34 4.84 -12.94 -7.99
CA TRP A 34 3.94 -13.84 -8.71
C TRP A 34 4.68 -14.98 -9.41
N ILE A 35 5.82 -14.71 -10.04
CA ILE A 35 6.69 -15.74 -10.62
C ILE A 35 7.11 -16.72 -9.54
N LEU A 36 7.57 -16.23 -8.38
CA LEU A 36 7.94 -17.08 -7.25
C LEU A 36 6.76 -17.95 -6.79
N LEU A 37 5.56 -17.38 -6.67
CA LEU A 37 4.35 -18.13 -6.30
C LEU A 37 4.02 -19.23 -7.32
N LEU A 38 4.10 -18.92 -8.61
CA LEU A 38 3.79 -19.86 -9.68
C LEU A 38 4.82 -20.99 -9.79
N LEU A 39 6.12 -20.67 -9.65
CA LEU A 39 7.20 -21.65 -9.73
C LEU A 39 7.33 -22.48 -8.45
N THR A 40 6.81 -22.00 -7.30
CA THR A 40 6.89 -22.76 -6.05
C THR A 40 5.88 -23.90 -6.04
N LYS A 41 6.38 -25.12 -5.88
CA LYS A 41 5.55 -26.33 -5.73
C LYS A 41 4.58 -26.16 -4.55
N LYS A 42 3.35 -26.64 -4.72
CA LYS A 42 2.25 -26.47 -3.75
C LYS A 42 2.65 -26.91 -2.33
N GLU A 43 3.39 -28.02 -2.20
CA GLU A 43 3.85 -28.58 -0.93
C GLU A 43 4.83 -27.65 -0.20
N LYS A 44 5.59 -26.84 -0.94
CA LYS A 44 6.57 -25.90 -0.40
C LYS A 44 5.99 -24.50 -0.10
N ARG A 45 4.82 -24.18 -0.61
CA ARG A 45 4.22 -22.84 -0.46
C ARG A 45 4.04 -22.43 1.01
N ARG A 46 3.70 -23.39 1.88
CA ARG A 46 3.57 -23.12 3.31
C ARG A 46 4.90 -22.73 3.96
N ALA A 47 5.99 -23.40 3.60
CA ALA A 47 7.33 -23.07 4.11
C ALA A 47 7.81 -21.68 3.65
N TYR A 48 7.35 -21.23 2.49
CA TYR A 48 7.66 -19.90 1.94
C TYR A 48 6.59 -18.84 2.29
N GLY A 49 5.69 -19.09 3.24
CA GLY A 49 4.66 -18.13 3.63
C GLY A 49 3.59 -17.85 2.56
N LEU A 50 3.56 -18.61 1.48
CA LEU A 50 2.64 -18.45 0.34
C LEU A 50 1.33 -19.24 0.55
N CYS A 51 0.74 -19.11 1.72
CA CYS A 51 -0.51 -19.77 2.06
C CYS A 51 -1.34 -18.93 3.03
N TRP A 52 -2.64 -19.03 2.92
CA TRP A 52 -3.57 -18.37 3.84
C TRP A 52 -3.85 -19.29 5.03
N ASN A 53 -3.13 -19.08 6.12
CA ASN A 53 -3.15 -20.00 7.25
C ASN A 53 -3.99 -19.54 8.45
N LYS A 54 -4.02 -18.24 8.75
CA LYS A 54 -4.66 -17.69 9.97
C LYS A 54 -5.83 -16.77 9.62
N ARG A 55 -6.95 -17.36 9.19
CA ARG A 55 -8.14 -16.61 8.75
C ARG A 55 -8.66 -15.60 9.79
N GLY A 56 -8.70 -15.98 11.08
CA GLY A 56 -9.18 -15.07 12.15
C GLY A 56 -8.30 -13.83 12.31
N ALA A 57 -6.97 -14.01 12.34
CA ALA A 57 -6.04 -12.88 12.42
C ALA A 57 -6.12 -11.99 11.18
N SER A 58 -6.27 -12.57 9.99
CA SER A 58 -6.44 -11.79 8.75
C SER A 58 -7.72 -10.95 8.78
N TRP A 59 -8.84 -11.52 9.18
CA TRP A 59 -10.10 -10.78 9.31
C TRP A 59 -10.02 -9.69 10.38
N PHE A 60 -9.38 -9.95 11.52
CA PHE A 60 -9.15 -8.95 12.55
C PHE A 60 -8.35 -7.76 12.00
N CYS A 61 -7.27 -8.01 11.27
CA CYS A 61 -6.45 -6.94 10.66
C CYS A 61 -7.24 -6.15 9.60
N ILE A 62 -8.04 -6.81 8.77
CA ILE A 62 -8.89 -6.14 7.78
C ILE A 62 -9.90 -5.24 8.47
N VAL A 63 -10.64 -5.75 9.47
CA VAL A 63 -11.65 -4.99 10.21
C VAL A 63 -11.01 -3.81 10.94
N LEU A 64 -9.86 -4.02 11.58
CA LEU A 64 -9.13 -2.96 12.27
C LEU A 64 -8.69 -1.85 11.30
N PHE A 65 -8.12 -2.22 10.15
CA PHE A 65 -7.67 -1.25 9.14
C PHE A 65 -8.84 -0.46 8.56
N VAL A 66 -9.90 -1.14 8.15
CA VAL A 66 -11.12 -0.50 7.62
C VAL A 66 -11.77 0.38 8.68
N GLY A 67 -11.88 -0.11 9.91
CA GLY A 67 -12.43 0.66 11.03
C GLY A 67 -11.63 1.93 11.32
N ALA A 68 -10.30 1.85 11.36
CA ALA A 68 -9.43 3.00 11.56
C ALA A 68 -9.57 4.02 10.41
N TYR A 69 -9.66 3.55 9.16
CA TYR A 69 -9.87 4.41 8.00
C TYR A 69 -11.23 5.13 8.05
N LEU A 70 -12.31 4.40 8.35
CA LEU A 70 -13.64 4.98 8.52
C LEU A 70 -13.67 5.99 9.67
N PHE A 71 -13.09 5.65 10.81
CA PHE A 71 -12.98 6.54 11.97
C PHE A 71 -12.25 7.84 11.61
N ARG A 72 -11.09 7.73 10.96
CA ARG A 72 -10.36 8.90 10.45
C ARG A 72 -11.22 9.76 9.52
N THR A 73 -11.97 9.13 8.61
CA THR A 73 -12.83 9.84 7.66
C THR A 73 -13.95 10.60 8.36
N VAL A 74 -14.60 9.95 9.33
CA VAL A 74 -15.64 10.59 10.16
C VAL A 74 -15.06 11.78 10.94
N LEU A 75 -13.91 11.60 11.59
CA LEU A 75 -13.26 12.70 12.31
C LEU A 75 -12.91 13.87 11.38
N ALA A 76 -12.40 13.60 10.19
CA ALA A 76 -12.04 14.64 9.23
C ALA A 76 -13.29 15.45 8.79
N VAL A 77 -14.41 14.76 8.54
CA VAL A 77 -15.67 15.41 8.17
C VAL A 77 -16.24 16.23 9.33
N LEU A 78 -16.22 15.70 10.54
CA LEU A 78 -16.67 16.43 11.75
C LEU A 78 -15.79 17.66 12.00
N TRP A 79 -14.47 17.53 11.87
CA TRP A 79 -13.52 18.64 12.04
C TRP A 79 -13.70 19.74 10.99
N SER A 80 -13.96 19.36 9.74
CA SER A 80 -14.20 20.33 8.66
C SER A 80 -15.59 21.00 8.70
N GLY A 81 -16.51 20.51 9.54
CA GLY A 81 -17.89 20.97 9.59
C GLY A 81 -18.72 20.60 8.34
N GLN A 82 -18.18 19.82 7.43
CA GLN A 82 -18.81 19.47 6.15
C GLN A 82 -19.71 18.22 6.26
N ILE A 83 -20.60 18.20 7.25
CA ILE A 83 -21.51 17.06 7.46
C ILE A 83 -22.42 16.84 6.24
N SER A 84 -22.81 17.91 5.54
CA SER A 84 -23.58 17.84 4.30
C SER A 84 -22.85 17.07 3.17
N ALA A 85 -21.52 16.92 3.26
CA ALA A 85 -20.74 16.16 2.29
C ALA A 85 -21.20 14.69 2.22
N PHE A 86 -21.63 14.06 3.33
CA PHE A 86 -22.18 12.71 3.31
C PHE A 86 -23.43 12.61 2.42
N GLY A 87 -24.31 13.60 2.50
CA GLY A 87 -25.50 13.64 1.65
C GLY A 87 -25.17 13.80 0.17
N MET A 88 -24.18 14.63 -0.16
CA MET A 88 -23.70 14.81 -1.54
C MET A 88 -23.03 13.53 -2.07
N ILE A 89 -22.21 12.90 -1.27
CA ILE A 89 -21.54 11.64 -1.62
C ILE A 89 -22.59 10.55 -1.89
N ALA A 90 -23.57 10.40 -1.01
CA ALA A 90 -24.62 9.37 -1.15
C ALA A 90 -25.53 9.59 -2.38
N LYS A 91 -25.73 10.84 -2.77
CA LYS A 91 -26.54 11.21 -3.95
C LYS A 91 -25.78 11.15 -5.27
N ASN A 92 -24.46 11.05 -5.24
CA ASN A 92 -23.65 11.01 -6.45
C ASN A 92 -23.63 9.57 -7.03
N PRO A 93 -24.12 9.35 -8.25
CA PRO A 93 -24.11 8.03 -8.89
C PRO A 93 -22.70 7.42 -9.01
N ASN A 94 -21.68 8.25 -9.21
CA ASN A 94 -20.29 7.79 -9.30
C ASN A 94 -19.79 7.16 -7.98
N THR A 95 -20.34 7.56 -6.84
CA THR A 95 -20.01 6.94 -5.55
C THR A 95 -20.38 5.46 -5.54
N TRP A 96 -21.56 5.14 -6.01
CA TRP A 96 -22.05 3.76 -6.08
C TRP A 96 -21.28 2.93 -7.11
N LEU A 97 -20.93 3.55 -8.25
CA LEU A 97 -20.08 2.91 -9.25
C LEU A 97 -18.69 2.61 -8.67
N MET A 98 -18.08 3.56 -7.95
CA MET A 98 -16.78 3.35 -7.28
C MET A 98 -16.87 2.25 -6.22
N LEU A 99 -17.93 2.22 -5.41
CA LEU A 99 -18.15 1.15 -4.43
C LEU A 99 -18.32 -0.22 -5.11
N ALA A 100 -19.05 -0.30 -6.20
CA ALA A 100 -19.20 -1.53 -6.98
C ALA A 100 -17.86 -1.97 -7.61
N ALA A 101 -16.98 -1.03 -7.94
CA ALA A 101 -15.65 -1.31 -8.48
C ALA A 101 -14.62 -1.69 -7.41
N LEU A 102 -14.91 -1.53 -6.09
CA LEU A 102 -13.95 -1.84 -5.01
C LEU A 102 -13.38 -3.26 -5.08
N PRO A 103 -14.14 -4.35 -5.33
CA PRO A 103 -13.56 -5.69 -5.42
C PRO A 103 -12.54 -5.80 -6.56
N VAL A 104 -12.81 -5.16 -7.69
CA VAL A 104 -11.91 -5.13 -8.85
C VAL A 104 -10.64 -4.34 -8.51
N ASN A 105 -10.79 -3.15 -7.95
CA ASN A 105 -9.67 -2.32 -7.51
C ASN A 105 -8.83 -3.01 -6.43
N PHE A 106 -9.48 -3.70 -5.50
CA PHE A 106 -8.79 -4.50 -4.48
C PHE A 106 -7.96 -5.63 -5.12
N PHE A 107 -8.53 -6.35 -6.08
CA PHE A 107 -7.82 -7.42 -6.79
C PHE A 107 -6.58 -6.88 -7.52
N PHE A 108 -6.73 -5.80 -8.28
CA PHE A 108 -5.61 -5.18 -8.97
C PHE A 108 -4.57 -4.60 -8.01
N GLY A 109 -4.99 -3.92 -6.95
CA GLY A 109 -4.12 -3.42 -5.89
C GLY A 109 -3.36 -4.55 -5.19
N PHE A 110 -4.05 -5.62 -4.80
CA PHE A 110 -3.42 -6.80 -4.22
C PHE A 110 -2.38 -7.40 -5.18
N THR A 111 -2.72 -7.53 -6.45
CA THR A 111 -1.82 -8.08 -7.48
C THR A 111 -0.57 -7.20 -7.63
N ALA A 112 -0.73 -5.88 -7.60
CA ALA A 112 0.37 -4.93 -7.75
C ALA A 112 1.30 -4.90 -6.52
N PHE A 113 0.74 -4.99 -5.30
CA PHE A 113 1.54 -4.86 -4.07
C PHE A 113 2.01 -6.19 -3.47
N PHE A 114 1.51 -7.32 -3.97
CA PHE A 114 1.84 -8.64 -3.41
C PHE A 114 3.34 -8.89 -3.34
N GLY A 115 4.08 -8.66 -4.43
CA GLY A 115 5.53 -8.93 -4.46
C GLY A 115 6.32 -7.97 -3.58
N GLU A 116 5.92 -6.72 -3.52
CA GLU A 116 6.52 -5.72 -2.65
C GLU A 116 6.37 -6.13 -1.18
N GLU A 117 5.14 -6.41 -0.72
CA GLU A 117 4.89 -6.82 0.66
C GLU A 117 5.49 -8.18 0.98
N TYR A 118 5.58 -9.09 0.02
CA TYR A 118 6.28 -10.36 0.19
C TYR A 118 7.78 -10.13 0.47
N GLY A 119 8.43 -9.24 -0.28
CA GLY A 119 9.82 -8.85 -0.07
C GLY A 119 10.05 -8.21 1.29
N TRP A 120 9.21 -7.22 1.65
CA TRP A 120 9.33 -6.53 2.93
C TRP A 120 9.03 -7.44 4.12
N ARG A 121 7.92 -8.18 4.12
CA ARG A 121 7.43 -8.90 5.32
C ARG A 121 8.01 -10.29 5.44
N TYR A 122 8.08 -11.06 4.34
CA TYR A 122 8.55 -12.43 4.40
C TYR A 122 10.08 -12.52 4.42
N TYR A 123 10.77 -11.66 3.68
CA TYR A 123 12.22 -11.73 3.54
C TYR A 123 12.96 -10.75 4.45
N LEU A 124 12.75 -9.46 4.28
CA LEU A 124 13.59 -8.43 4.93
C LEU A 124 13.24 -8.26 6.42
N GLN A 125 11.97 -8.27 6.80
CA GLN A 125 11.55 -8.10 8.20
C GLN A 125 12.17 -9.14 9.13
N PRO A 126 12.14 -10.46 8.86
CA PRO A 126 12.79 -11.45 9.73
C PRO A 126 14.29 -11.24 9.86
N LEU A 127 14.97 -10.84 8.79
CA LEU A 127 16.40 -10.55 8.82
C LEU A 127 16.71 -9.36 9.72
N MET A 128 15.96 -8.28 9.59
CA MET A 128 16.11 -7.08 10.43
C MET A 128 15.78 -7.38 11.90
N GLN A 129 14.72 -8.14 12.15
CA GLN A 129 14.35 -8.55 13.50
C GLN A 129 15.43 -9.43 14.15
N LYS A 130 16.04 -10.33 13.39
CA LYS A 130 17.15 -11.15 13.86
C LYS A 130 18.38 -10.30 14.24
N ARG A 131 18.66 -9.24 13.49
CA ARG A 131 19.84 -8.39 13.69
C ARG A 131 19.65 -7.31 14.75
N PHE A 132 18.47 -6.69 14.80
CA PHE A 132 18.18 -5.48 15.61
C PHE A 132 17.09 -5.69 16.66
N GLY A 133 16.69 -6.95 16.90
CA GLY A 133 15.56 -7.29 17.78
C GLY A 133 14.20 -6.99 17.14
N VAL A 134 13.14 -7.53 17.76
CA VAL A 134 11.78 -7.48 17.19
C VAL A 134 11.32 -6.03 16.93
N ARG A 135 11.44 -5.16 17.93
CA ARG A 135 10.98 -3.77 17.81
C ARG A 135 11.91 -2.93 16.93
N GLY A 136 13.22 -3.02 17.15
CA GLY A 136 14.22 -2.28 16.36
C GLY A 136 14.19 -2.65 14.89
N GLY A 137 14.06 -3.94 14.58
CA GLY A 137 13.96 -4.43 13.20
C GLY A 137 12.73 -3.92 12.47
N VAL A 138 11.57 -3.83 13.15
CA VAL A 138 10.32 -3.30 12.57
C VAL A 138 10.43 -1.80 12.31
N LEU A 139 10.95 -1.04 13.29
CA LEU A 139 11.12 0.42 13.14
C LEU A 139 12.10 0.74 12.03
N LEU A 140 13.24 0.05 11.99
CA LEU A 140 14.25 0.25 10.95
C LEU A 140 13.70 -0.12 9.57
N LEU A 141 12.92 -1.19 9.47
CA LEU A 141 12.26 -1.55 8.22
C LEU A 141 11.29 -0.45 7.75
N GLY A 142 10.53 0.15 8.65
CA GLY A 142 9.66 1.29 8.34
C GLY A 142 10.44 2.50 7.83
N VAL A 143 11.60 2.78 8.42
CA VAL A 143 12.50 3.85 7.95
C VAL A 143 13.04 3.55 6.56
N VAL A 144 13.54 2.33 6.32
CA VAL A 144 14.06 1.90 5.01
C VAL A 144 12.96 1.95 3.95
N TRP A 145 11.74 1.54 4.30
CA TRP A 145 10.59 1.59 3.39
C TRP A 145 10.21 3.03 3.01
N GLY A 146 10.24 3.96 3.97
CA GLY A 146 10.04 5.39 3.69
C GLY A 146 11.15 5.98 2.82
N ILE A 147 12.41 5.64 3.07
CA ILE A 147 13.54 6.06 2.23
C ILE A 147 13.38 5.53 0.80
N TRP A 148 12.89 4.31 0.64
CA TRP A 148 12.62 3.74 -0.69
C TRP A 148 11.57 4.53 -1.48
N HIS A 149 10.63 5.22 -0.81
CA HIS A 149 9.67 6.10 -1.47
C HIS A 149 10.23 7.48 -1.88
N LEU A 150 11.40 7.89 -1.37
CA LEU A 150 11.96 9.23 -1.64
C LEU A 150 11.93 9.67 -3.11
N PRO A 151 12.31 8.84 -4.09
CA PRO A 151 12.27 9.24 -5.49
C PRO A 151 10.85 9.58 -5.96
N VAL A 152 9.86 8.82 -5.49
CA VAL A 152 8.46 9.02 -5.85
C VAL A 152 7.90 10.25 -5.14
N ASP A 153 8.23 10.44 -3.87
CA ASP A 153 7.81 11.60 -3.07
C ASP A 153 8.36 12.92 -3.63
N LEU A 154 9.65 12.93 -4.02
CA LEU A 154 10.32 14.13 -4.48
C LEU A 154 9.97 14.52 -5.93
N PHE A 155 9.70 13.55 -6.80
CA PHE A 155 9.59 13.80 -8.24
C PHE A 155 8.21 13.53 -8.82
N TYR A 156 7.36 12.81 -8.10
CA TYR A 156 6.10 12.33 -8.65
C TYR A 156 4.85 12.80 -7.90
N TYR A 157 4.80 12.67 -6.57
CA TYR A 157 3.56 12.90 -5.82
C TYR A 157 3.20 14.37 -5.65
N THR A 158 4.17 15.24 -5.43
CA THR A 158 3.91 16.70 -5.32
C THR A 158 5.16 17.51 -5.62
N GLN A 159 4.95 18.69 -6.24
CA GLN A 159 6.02 19.65 -6.50
C GLN A 159 6.02 20.81 -5.50
N ASP A 160 4.87 21.09 -4.87
CA ASP A 160 4.67 22.30 -4.05
C ASP A 160 4.99 22.09 -2.56
N SER A 161 5.00 20.85 -2.07
CA SER A 161 5.18 20.53 -0.65
C SER A 161 6.00 19.26 -0.43
N GLN A 162 7.13 19.16 -1.12
CA GLN A 162 7.99 17.96 -1.12
C GLN A 162 8.43 17.52 0.28
N LEU A 163 8.86 18.46 1.12
CA LEU A 163 9.30 18.13 2.49
C LEU A 163 8.15 17.54 3.33
N LEU A 164 6.96 18.16 3.25
CA LEU A 164 5.78 17.66 3.97
C LEU A 164 5.37 16.28 3.46
N MET A 165 5.46 16.04 2.15
CA MET A 165 5.19 14.74 1.56
C MET A 165 6.16 13.67 2.05
N VAL A 166 7.46 13.92 2.03
CA VAL A 166 8.49 13.00 2.53
C VAL A 166 8.27 12.68 4.01
N LEU A 167 8.02 13.69 4.86
CA LEU A 167 7.75 13.48 6.29
C LEU A 167 6.48 12.66 6.52
N SER A 168 5.41 12.99 5.80
CA SER A 168 4.14 12.27 5.89
C SER A 168 4.29 10.81 5.45
N GLN A 169 4.98 10.58 4.34
CA GLN A 169 5.25 9.24 3.82
C GLN A 169 6.12 8.44 4.79
N GLN A 170 7.16 9.07 5.37
CA GLN A 170 8.02 8.42 6.34
C GLN A 170 7.25 7.97 7.60
N ILE A 171 6.38 8.84 8.14
CA ILE A 171 5.52 8.49 9.28
C ILE A 171 4.56 7.37 8.90
N THR A 172 3.97 7.45 7.70
CA THR A 172 3.07 6.43 7.19
C THR A 172 3.75 5.07 7.05
N CYS A 173 4.94 5.02 6.47
CA CYS A 173 5.71 3.78 6.31
C CYS A 173 6.11 3.15 7.66
N ILE A 174 6.45 3.95 8.66
CA ILE A 174 6.75 3.46 10.01
C ILE A 174 5.49 2.90 10.67
N THR A 175 4.38 3.64 10.65
CA THR A 175 3.13 3.24 11.32
C THR A 175 2.48 2.03 10.66
N LEU A 176 2.38 2.02 9.33
CA LEU A 176 1.92 0.85 8.58
C LEU A 176 2.90 -0.32 8.70
N GLY A 177 4.20 -0.04 8.77
CA GLY A 177 5.24 -1.03 9.02
C GLY A 177 5.01 -1.79 10.32
N ILE A 178 4.68 -1.08 11.41
CA ILE A 178 4.33 -1.68 12.70
C ILE A 178 3.06 -2.52 12.58
N PHE A 179 2.02 -1.99 11.94
CA PHE A 179 0.76 -2.69 11.74
C PHE A 179 0.94 -3.99 10.93
N PHE A 180 1.64 -3.92 9.80
CA PHE A 180 1.89 -5.09 8.95
C PHE A 180 2.80 -6.10 9.64
N ALA A 181 3.79 -5.65 10.42
CA ALA A 181 4.61 -6.55 11.21
C ALA A 181 3.79 -7.28 12.26
N TYR A 182 2.86 -6.60 12.93
CA TYR A 182 1.92 -7.22 13.86
C TYR A 182 1.05 -8.27 13.14
N ALA A 183 0.47 -7.91 11.99
CA ALA A 183 -0.36 -8.81 11.20
C ALA A 183 0.40 -10.06 10.72
N TYR A 184 1.67 -9.88 10.32
CA TYR A 184 2.55 -10.97 9.89
C TYR A 184 2.92 -11.94 11.04
N MET A 185 3.13 -11.42 12.25
CA MET A 185 3.52 -12.23 13.42
C MET A 185 2.36 -12.98 14.07
N LYS A 186 1.11 -12.62 13.78
CA LYS A 186 -0.13 -13.27 14.29
C LYS A 186 -0.60 -14.40 13.38
#